data_d6b32de30a87250d968f62f204b38ce8
#
_entry.id   d6b32de30a87250d968f62f204b38ce8
#
_cell.length_a   1.000
_cell.length_b   1.000
_cell.length_c   1.000
_cell.angle_alpha   90.00
_cell.angle_beta   90.00
_cell.angle_gamma   90.00
#
_symmetry.space_group_name_H-M   'P 1'
#
loop_
_entity.id
_entity.type
_entity.pdbx_description
1 polymer ?
#
loop_
_entity_poly.entity_id
_entity_poly.type
_entity_poly.pdbx_seq_one_letter_code
_entity_poly.pdbx_strand_id
1 'polypeptide(L)'
;MKRLLDIIIASIALILLSPIFLIVAYKVRKNLGSPIFFYQERPGENGQIFKMMKFRSMKDAFDKEGNPLPDDQRITAFGHKLRATTLDEMPQLINVLKGDMSIVGPRPQMKDFLEHYTPEQMRRHEVKPGMTGLAQVSGRNNLSWEEK
;
A
#
# COMPACT_ATOMS: atom_id res chain seq x y z
N MET A 1 12.97 20.12 -4.41
CA MET A 1 12.10 20.53 -3.26
C MET A 1 11.12 19.43 -2.85
N LYS A 2 10.32 18.84 -3.76
CA LYS A 2 9.32 17.82 -3.41
C LYS A 2 9.90 16.62 -2.63
N ARG A 3 11.02 16.05 -3.09
CA ARG A 3 11.68 14.90 -2.42
C ARG A 3 12.10 15.21 -0.98
N LEU A 4 12.61 16.40 -0.72
CA LEU A 4 12.99 16.83 0.61
C LEU A 4 11.77 16.91 1.55
N LEU A 5 10.66 17.45 1.06
CA LEU A 5 9.38 17.48 1.80
C LEU A 5 8.88 16.07 2.08
N ASP A 6 8.92 15.16 1.11
CA ASP A 6 8.54 13.76 1.31
C ASP A 6 9.34 13.11 2.45
N ILE A 7 10.67 13.31 2.47
CA ILE A 7 11.55 12.76 3.52
C ILE A 7 11.22 13.36 4.89
N ILE A 8 11.07 14.68 4.96
CA ILE A 8 10.76 15.37 6.23
C ILE A 8 9.41 14.90 6.77
N ILE A 9 8.36 14.92 5.95
CA ILE A 9 7.01 14.52 6.36
C ILE A 9 6.99 13.04 6.78
N ALA A 10 7.58 12.16 5.98
CA ALA A 10 7.61 10.73 6.29
C ALA A 10 8.40 10.43 7.58
N SER A 11 9.52 11.13 7.81
CA SER A 11 10.31 10.97 9.04
C SER A 11 9.54 11.43 10.27
N ILE A 12 8.94 12.62 10.22
CA ILE A 12 8.12 13.15 11.31
C ILE A 12 6.94 12.23 11.58
N ALA A 13 6.24 11.80 10.53
CA ALA A 13 5.10 10.89 10.66
C ALA A 13 5.52 9.55 11.31
N LEU A 14 6.62 8.94 10.90
CA LEU A 14 7.12 7.70 11.51
C LEU A 14 7.49 7.88 12.98
N ILE A 15 8.11 8.99 13.35
CA ILE A 15 8.46 9.29 14.76
C ILE A 15 7.17 9.46 15.58
N LEU A 16 6.26 10.30 15.15
CA LEU A 16 5.01 10.58 15.89
C LEU A 16 4.09 9.36 15.96
N LEU A 17 4.01 8.57 14.90
CA LEU A 17 3.17 7.39 14.82
C LEU A 17 3.87 6.11 15.30
N SER A 18 5.13 6.17 15.74
CA SER A 18 5.89 5.00 16.19
C SER A 18 5.20 4.19 17.30
N PRO A 19 4.52 4.78 18.32
CA PRO A 19 3.80 3.99 19.30
C PRO A 19 2.65 3.19 18.66
N ILE A 20 1.90 3.82 17.74
CA ILE A 20 0.79 3.15 17.01
C ILE A 20 1.37 2.06 16.13
N PHE A 21 2.48 2.32 15.43
CA PHE A 21 3.16 1.35 14.58
C PHE A 21 3.55 0.08 15.38
N LEU A 22 4.12 0.25 16.56
CA LEU A 22 4.51 -0.86 17.43
C LEU A 22 3.29 -1.65 17.95
N ILE A 23 2.22 -0.94 18.34
CA ILE A 23 0.97 -1.58 18.79
C ILE A 23 0.36 -2.40 17.64
N VAL A 24 0.31 -1.84 16.43
CA VAL A 24 -0.21 -2.55 15.25
C VAL A 24 0.66 -3.77 14.94
N ALA A 25 1.99 -3.61 14.91
CA ALA A 25 2.93 -4.70 14.69
C ALA A 25 2.73 -5.86 15.70
N TYR A 26 2.61 -5.52 16.98
CA TYR A 26 2.31 -6.50 18.03
C TYR A 26 0.96 -7.21 17.82
N LYS A 27 -0.10 -6.44 17.50
CA LYS A 27 -1.44 -7.01 17.23
C LYS A 27 -1.44 -7.90 15.98
N VAL A 28 -0.75 -7.51 14.91
CA VAL A 28 -0.58 -8.35 13.72
C VAL A 28 0.11 -9.66 14.10
N ARG A 29 1.25 -9.58 14.84
CA ARG A 29 1.96 -10.76 15.32
C ARG A 29 1.09 -11.69 16.16
N LYS A 30 0.29 -11.12 17.06
CA LYS A 30 -0.59 -11.89 17.95
C LYS A 30 -1.76 -12.56 17.22
N ASN A 31 -2.38 -11.88 16.26
CA ASN A 31 -3.59 -12.37 15.59
C ASN A 31 -3.31 -13.20 14.32
N LEU A 32 -2.22 -12.91 13.61
CA LEU A 32 -1.91 -13.48 12.31
C LEU A 32 -0.57 -14.24 12.26
N GLY A 33 0.26 -14.10 13.32
CA GLY A 33 1.57 -14.73 13.36
C GLY A 33 2.64 -13.96 12.59
N SER A 34 3.67 -14.66 12.14
CA SER A 34 4.79 -14.13 11.35
C SER A 34 4.61 -14.50 9.87
N PRO A 35 5.11 -13.67 8.92
CA PRO A 35 5.69 -12.34 9.10
C PRO A 35 4.63 -11.28 9.40
N ILE A 36 5.04 -10.13 10.00
CA ILE A 36 4.13 -9.02 10.28
C ILE A 36 3.92 -8.11 9.09
N PHE A 37 4.85 -8.08 8.16
CA PHE A 37 4.76 -7.31 6.93
C PHE A 37 4.40 -8.18 5.73
N PHE A 38 3.65 -7.56 4.82
CA PHE A 38 3.31 -8.08 3.51
C PHE A 38 3.87 -7.13 2.45
N TYR A 39 4.45 -7.72 1.41
CA TYR A 39 5.04 -6.98 0.29
C TYR A 39 4.24 -7.27 -0.97
N GLN A 40 3.87 -6.23 -1.69
CA GLN A 40 3.13 -6.33 -2.94
C GLN A 40 3.86 -5.59 -4.05
N GLU A 41 4.12 -6.29 -5.16
CA GLU A 41 4.73 -5.68 -6.32
C GLU A 41 3.78 -4.69 -6.99
N ARG A 42 4.28 -3.49 -7.21
CA ARG A 42 3.54 -2.39 -7.83
C ARG A 42 4.44 -1.64 -8.80
N PRO A 43 3.88 -1.12 -9.93
CA PRO A 43 4.62 -0.23 -10.79
C PRO A 43 4.80 1.15 -10.13
N GLY A 44 6.00 1.64 -10.16
CA GLY A 44 6.40 2.95 -9.69
C GLY A 44 6.70 3.92 -10.83
N GLU A 45 7.62 4.85 -10.56
CA GLU A 45 8.10 5.82 -11.54
C GLU A 45 8.73 5.10 -12.74
N ASN A 46 8.42 5.55 -13.95
CA ASN A 46 8.83 4.93 -15.21
C ASN A 46 8.42 3.45 -15.37
N GLY A 47 7.37 3.01 -14.67
CA GLY A 47 6.90 1.62 -14.70
C GLY A 47 7.81 0.63 -13.97
N GLN A 48 8.85 1.08 -13.27
CA GLN A 48 9.74 0.22 -12.50
C GLN A 48 9.00 -0.43 -11.34
N ILE A 49 9.08 -1.75 -11.25
CA ILE A 49 8.40 -2.50 -10.19
C ILE A 49 9.13 -2.31 -8.86
N PHE A 50 8.39 -1.93 -7.83
CA PHE A 50 8.88 -1.86 -6.46
C PHE A 50 8.02 -2.71 -5.52
N LYS A 51 8.54 -3.02 -4.34
CA LYS A 51 7.83 -3.78 -3.30
C LYS A 51 7.16 -2.83 -2.31
N MET A 52 5.86 -2.62 -2.49
CA MET A 52 5.05 -1.83 -1.57
C MET A 52 4.86 -2.58 -0.25
N MET A 53 5.23 -1.96 0.86
CA MET A 53 5.16 -2.55 2.19
C MET A 53 3.84 -2.23 2.88
N LYS A 54 3.22 -3.25 3.48
CA LYS A 54 2.00 -3.12 4.30
C LYS A 54 2.10 -4.00 5.55
N PHE A 55 1.29 -3.71 6.57
CA PHE A 55 1.03 -4.71 7.60
C PHE A 55 0.17 -5.83 7.02
N ARG A 56 0.47 -7.05 7.42
CA ARG A 56 -0.30 -8.22 7.05
C ARG A 56 -1.70 -8.15 7.68
N SER A 57 -2.74 -8.38 6.88
CA SER A 57 -4.14 -8.30 7.30
C SER A 57 -4.92 -9.61 7.09
N MET A 58 -4.27 -10.61 6.48
CA MET A 58 -4.85 -11.91 6.18
C MET A 58 -4.01 -13.04 6.75
N LYS A 59 -4.65 -14.18 7.02
CA LYS A 59 -3.97 -15.43 7.37
C LYS A 59 -3.42 -16.09 6.10
N ASP A 60 -2.37 -16.90 6.28
CA ASP A 60 -1.97 -17.86 5.27
C ASP A 60 -2.89 -19.07 5.39
N ALA A 61 -3.75 -19.24 4.39
CA ALA A 61 -4.65 -20.37 4.28
C ALA A 61 -4.67 -20.84 2.83
N PHE A 62 -4.54 -22.14 2.64
CA PHE A 62 -4.38 -22.79 1.34
C PHE A 62 -5.41 -23.91 1.19
N ASP A 63 -5.77 -24.21 -0.05
CA ASP A 63 -6.57 -25.38 -0.38
C ASP A 63 -5.74 -26.68 -0.33
N LYS A 64 -6.38 -27.81 -0.64
CA LYS A 64 -5.72 -29.12 -0.66
C LYS A 64 -4.65 -29.25 -1.74
N GLU A 65 -4.69 -28.39 -2.75
CA GLU A 65 -3.75 -28.34 -3.89
C GLU A 65 -2.61 -27.34 -3.66
N GLY A 66 -2.62 -26.64 -2.51
CA GLY A 66 -1.58 -25.66 -2.15
C GLY A 66 -1.80 -24.26 -2.73
N ASN A 67 -2.96 -23.96 -3.32
CA ASN A 67 -3.30 -22.63 -3.79
C ASN A 67 -3.86 -21.78 -2.64
N PRO A 68 -3.56 -20.46 -2.61
CA PRO A 68 -4.15 -19.59 -1.59
C PRO A 68 -5.66 -19.60 -1.68
N LEU A 69 -6.33 -19.71 -0.54
CA LEU A 69 -7.79 -19.54 -0.47
C LEU A 69 -8.20 -18.12 -0.88
N PRO A 70 -9.45 -17.92 -1.34
CA PRO A 70 -9.99 -16.59 -1.63
C PRO A 70 -9.84 -15.61 -0.45
N ASP A 71 -9.70 -14.34 -0.75
CA ASP A 71 -9.40 -13.29 0.22
C ASP A 71 -10.43 -13.18 1.34
N ASP A 72 -11.73 -13.39 1.03
CA ASP A 72 -12.83 -13.41 1.98
C ASP A 72 -12.71 -14.51 3.04
N GLN A 73 -12.07 -15.63 2.71
CA GLN A 73 -11.81 -16.74 3.64
C GLN A 73 -10.52 -16.56 4.45
N ARG A 74 -9.62 -15.68 4.00
CA ARG A 74 -8.33 -15.42 4.64
C ARG A 74 -8.36 -14.21 5.56
N ILE A 75 -9.23 -13.23 5.28
CA ILE A 75 -9.32 -12.01 6.07
C ILE A 75 -10.02 -12.28 7.40
N THR A 76 -9.43 -11.80 8.50
CA THR A 76 -10.00 -11.93 9.84
C THR A 76 -10.76 -10.67 10.22
N ALA A 77 -11.61 -10.73 11.29
CA ALA A 77 -12.25 -9.55 11.85
C ALA A 77 -11.22 -8.46 12.25
N PHE A 78 -10.05 -8.87 12.73
CA PHE A 78 -8.93 -7.96 12.98
C PHE A 78 -8.40 -7.34 11.68
N GLY A 79 -8.21 -8.15 10.64
CA GLY A 79 -7.77 -7.69 9.33
C GLY A 79 -8.75 -6.70 8.69
N HIS A 80 -10.05 -6.93 8.82
CA HIS A 80 -11.08 -5.98 8.38
C HIS A 80 -10.96 -4.63 9.09
N LYS A 81 -10.82 -4.62 10.41
CA LYS A 81 -10.63 -3.38 11.19
C LYS A 81 -9.34 -2.65 10.79
N LEU A 82 -8.26 -3.40 10.58
CA LEU A 82 -6.98 -2.84 10.18
C LEU A 82 -7.07 -2.13 8.82
N ARG A 83 -7.73 -2.74 7.83
CA ARG A 83 -7.97 -2.15 6.51
C ARG A 83 -8.96 -0.97 6.56
N ALA A 84 -10.02 -1.07 7.35
CA ALA A 84 -11.00 0.01 7.50
C ALA A 84 -10.39 1.30 8.06
N THR A 85 -9.39 1.16 8.93
CA THR A 85 -8.64 2.29 9.50
C THR A 85 -7.46 2.75 8.63
N THR A 86 -7.15 2.03 7.55
CA THR A 86 -5.99 2.25 6.67
C THR A 86 -4.62 2.13 7.41
N LEU A 87 -4.62 1.64 8.64
CA LEU A 87 -3.39 1.44 9.43
C LEU A 87 -2.46 0.38 8.83
N ASP A 88 -3.00 -0.53 8.02
CA ASP A 88 -2.21 -1.51 7.27
C ASP A 88 -1.26 -0.86 6.27
N GLU A 89 -1.53 0.35 5.83
CA GLU A 89 -0.71 1.09 4.86
C GLU A 89 0.39 1.95 5.49
N MET A 90 0.44 2.08 6.83
CA MET A 90 1.49 2.86 7.52
C MET A 90 2.93 2.50 7.11
N PRO A 91 3.30 1.22 6.88
CA PRO A 91 4.64 0.87 6.45
C PRO A 91 5.07 1.47 5.10
N GLN A 92 4.13 1.97 4.28
CA GLN A 92 4.48 2.67 3.04
C GLN A 92 5.28 3.96 3.29
N LEU A 93 5.23 4.55 4.49
CA LEU A 93 6.13 5.65 4.87
C LEU A 93 7.61 5.25 4.71
N ILE A 94 7.93 3.98 4.91
CA ILE A 94 9.28 3.45 4.67
C ILE A 94 9.59 3.44 3.17
N ASN A 95 8.63 3.09 2.31
CA ASN A 95 8.80 3.20 0.85
C ASN A 95 9.01 4.66 0.42
N VAL A 96 8.35 5.62 1.07
CA VAL A 96 8.60 7.04 0.83
C VAL A 96 10.03 7.40 1.19
N LEU A 97 10.54 6.99 2.35
CA LEU A 97 11.92 7.25 2.76
C LEU A 97 12.95 6.60 1.84
N LYS A 98 12.68 5.38 1.35
CA LYS A 98 13.53 4.68 0.37
C LYS A 98 13.54 5.38 -0.99
N GLY A 99 12.48 6.10 -1.34
CA GLY A 99 12.34 6.78 -2.61
C GLY A 99 11.52 6.05 -3.65
N ASP A 100 10.91 4.92 -3.29
CA ASP A 100 10.00 4.17 -4.16
C ASP A 100 8.68 4.91 -4.36
N MET A 101 8.27 5.66 -3.34
CA MET A 101 7.00 6.39 -3.28
C MET A 101 7.19 7.84 -2.86
N SER A 102 6.13 8.62 -3.00
CA SER A 102 5.96 9.97 -2.49
C SER A 102 4.78 10.02 -1.52
N ILE A 103 4.68 11.07 -0.70
CA ILE A 103 3.47 11.32 0.11
C ILE A 103 2.27 11.54 -0.81
N VAL A 104 2.42 12.42 -1.81
CA VAL A 104 1.37 12.76 -2.78
C VAL A 104 1.76 12.33 -4.18
N GLY A 105 0.92 11.53 -4.79
CA GLY A 105 1.10 11.03 -6.16
C GLY A 105 -0.04 10.12 -6.58
N PRO A 106 -0.06 9.65 -7.83
CA PRO A 106 -1.06 8.69 -8.30
C PRO A 106 -0.94 7.38 -7.50
N ARG A 107 -2.11 6.79 -7.16
CA ARG A 107 -2.14 5.52 -6.42
C ARG A 107 -1.54 4.41 -7.28
N PRO A 108 -0.56 3.62 -6.77
CA PRO A 108 0.01 2.52 -7.52
C PRO A 108 -1.02 1.41 -7.70
N GLN A 109 -1.34 1.09 -8.95
CA GLN A 109 -2.25 0.01 -9.33
C GLN A 109 -1.52 -1.34 -9.37
N MET A 110 -2.23 -2.44 -9.66
CA MET A 110 -1.59 -3.74 -9.85
C MET A 110 -0.72 -3.73 -11.12
N LYS A 111 0.37 -4.50 -11.11
CA LYS A 111 1.30 -4.57 -12.24
C LYS A 111 0.64 -5.07 -13.53
N ASP A 112 -0.36 -5.93 -13.39
CA ASP A 112 -1.09 -6.53 -14.51
C ASP A 112 -1.86 -5.47 -15.33
N PHE A 113 -2.13 -4.28 -14.77
CA PHE A 113 -2.73 -3.17 -15.51
C PHE A 113 -1.77 -2.45 -16.46
N LEU A 114 -0.45 -2.62 -16.32
CA LEU A 114 0.53 -1.95 -17.19
C LEU A 114 0.29 -2.25 -18.68
N GLU A 115 -0.07 -3.49 -19.00
CA GLU A 115 -0.30 -3.93 -20.38
C GLU A 115 -1.60 -3.38 -20.98
N HIS A 116 -2.50 -2.86 -20.13
CA HIS A 116 -3.82 -2.40 -20.53
C HIS A 116 -3.93 -0.87 -20.59
N TYR A 117 -2.91 -0.15 -20.16
CA TYR A 117 -2.93 1.31 -20.16
C TYR A 117 -2.76 1.89 -21.56
N THR A 118 -3.59 2.89 -21.86
CA THR A 118 -3.36 3.76 -23.03
C THR A 118 -2.10 4.61 -22.79
N PRO A 119 -1.50 5.17 -23.86
CA PRO A 119 -0.35 6.07 -23.71
C PRO A 119 -0.61 7.24 -22.75
N GLU A 120 -1.86 7.76 -22.73
CA GLU A 120 -2.25 8.82 -21.80
C GLU A 120 -2.30 8.33 -20.36
N GLN A 121 -2.87 7.17 -20.10
CA GLN A 121 -2.92 6.58 -18.77
C GLN A 121 -1.53 6.20 -18.24
N MET A 122 -0.60 5.82 -19.12
CA MET A 122 0.80 5.54 -18.78
C MET A 122 1.53 6.76 -18.20
N ARG A 123 1.09 7.98 -18.50
CA ARG A 123 1.66 9.22 -17.94
C ARG A 123 1.63 9.28 -16.42
N ARG A 124 0.76 8.51 -15.78
CA ARG A 124 0.74 8.37 -14.32
C ARG A 124 2.07 7.87 -13.74
N HIS A 125 2.87 7.19 -14.55
CA HIS A 125 4.19 6.68 -14.18
C HIS A 125 5.33 7.67 -14.45
N GLU A 126 5.06 8.87 -14.97
CA GLU A 126 6.06 9.94 -15.11
C GLU A 126 6.50 10.51 -13.75
N VAL A 127 5.77 10.17 -12.68
CA VAL A 127 6.04 10.60 -11.30
C VAL A 127 5.97 9.41 -10.35
N LYS A 128 6.55 9.59 -9.16
CA LYS A 128 6.45 8.57 -8.11
C LYS A 128 5.01 8.35 -7.65
N PRO A 129 4.60 7.09 -7.44
CA PRO A 129 3.30 6.80 -6.86
C PRO A 129 3.19 7.37 -5.44
N GLY A 130 1.97 7.77 -5.06
CA GLY A 130 1.71 8.40 -3.77
C GLY A 130 1.01 7.48 -2.77
N MET A 131 1.23 7.76 -1.48
CA MET A 131 0.42 7.21 -0.40
C MET A 131 -0.98 7.83 -0.44
N THR A 132 -1.08 9.11 -0.77
CA THR A 132 -2.32 9.82 -1.05
C THR A 132 -2.25 10.50 -2.41
N GLY A 133 -3.39 10.92 -2.95
CA GLY A 133 -3.48 11.59 -4.23
C GLY A 133 -4.91 11.98 -4.56
N LEU A 134 -5.10 12.62 -5.70
CA LEU A 134 -6.39 13.20 -6.09
C LEU A 134 -7.52 12.16 -6.03
N ALA A 135 -7.35 10.99 -6.62
CA ALA A 135 -8.36 9.94 -6.60
C ALA A 135 -8.73 9.48 -5.18
N GLN A 136 -7.75 9.41 -4.25
CA GLN A 136 -8.01 9.02 -2.88
C GLN A 136 -8.82 10.06 -2.08
N VAL A 137 -8.66 11.35 -2.36
CA VAL A 137 -9.39 12.41 -1.67
C VAL A 137 -10.72 12.77 -2.35
N SER A 138 -10.88 12.45 -3.64
CA SER A 138 -12.08 12.79 -4.43
C SER A 138 -13.20 11.74 -4.37
N GLY A 139 -12.95 10.52 -3.90
CA GLY A 139 -14.01 9.51 -3.83
C GLY A 139 -13.52 8.06 -3.72
N ARG A 140 -12.24 7.79 -3.84
CA ARG A 140 -11.64 6.45 -3.70
C ARG A 140 -12.31 5.42 -4.64
N ASN A 141 -12.98 4.44 -4.05
CA ASN A 141 -13.62 3.34 -4.78
C ASN A 141 -14.91 3.76 -5.49
N ASN A 142 -15.48 4.91 -5.17
CA ASN A 142 -16.70 5.43 -5.80
C ASN A 142 -16.42 6.12 -7.15
N LEU A 143 -15.15 6.36 -7.47
CA LEU A 143 -14.76 6.93 -8.76
C LEU A 143 -14.78 5.85 -9.85
N SER A 144 -15.17 6.23 -11.07
CA SER A 144 -15.03 5.41 -12.27
C SER A 144 -13.55 5.18 -12.63
N TRP A 145 -13.27 4.32 -13.59
CA TRP A 145 -11.90 4.08 -14.06
C TRP A 145 -11.31 5.31 -14.76
N GLU A 146 -12.15 6.08 -15.46
CA GLU A 146 -11.75 7.30 -16.15
C GLU A 146 -11.41 8.44 -15.18
N GLU A 147 -11.99 8.42 -13.97
CA GLU A 147 -11.76 9.42 -12.92
C GLU A 147 -10.56 9.09 -12.00
N LYS A 148 -9.99 7.87 -12.15
CA LYS A 148 -8.86 7.38 -11.33
C LYS A 148 -7.52 7.53 -12.03
#